data_b57e4c5e0c40de2bdcbddcf85da49198
#
_entry.id   b57e4c5e0c40de2bdcbddcf85da49198
#
_cell.length_a   1.000
_cell.length_b   1.000
_cell.length_c   1.000
_cell.angle_alpha   90.00
_cell.angle_beta   90.00
_cell.angle_gamma   90.00
#
_symmetry.space_group_name_H-M   'P 1'
#
loop_
_entity.id
_entity.type
_entity.pdbx_description
1 polymer ?
#
loop_
_entity_poly.entity_id
_entity_poly.type
_entity_poly.pdbx_seq_one_letter_code
_entity_poly.pdbx_strand_id
1 'polypeptide(L)'
;MNPPDRKGVAAKHRGRFAPSPTGPLHFGSLVAAVGSYLDARAHGGEWLVRIEDVDGPRTVPGAADAILRTLDGFGFEWDGEVLVQSRRLDVYHAALVRLQLDGHVYPCACSRSEIAAATNHLSVDGGLLYPGFCRAGLPEGRAARAWRLRVPDREFVFLDRVQGEHRQNLEREVGDFVLLRADGQYAYQLAVVVDDAAQGVNSVVRGVDLLDSTARQIWLQQCLGVPTPTYAHLPVVVNESGEKLSKQTRAAAIDVAAGSTLLAQALGFLGHTAPVELRTAPVAEFWSWAIAAWSMAQVPAVRAIFPGDEQGM
;
A
#
# COMPACT_ATOMS: atom_id res chain seq x y z
N MET A 1 -17.90 -32.62 -31.68
CA MET A 1 -17.28 -31.34 -31.99
C MET A 1 -16.97 -30.68 -30.64
N ASN A 2 -15.71 -30.76 -30.21
CA ASN A 2 -15.26 -30.12 -28.95
C ASN A 2 -15.26 -28.60 -29.14
N PRO A 3 -15.73 -27.80 -28.16
CA PRO A 3 -15.62 -26.35 -28.23
C PRO A 3 -14.14 -25.96 -28.21
N PRO A 4 -13.76 -24.87 -28.91
CA PRO A 4 -12.39 -24.43 -28.96
C PRO A 4 -11.90 -23.99 -27.58
N ASP A 5 -10.75 -24.54 -27.21
CA ASP A 5 -9.97 -24.19 -26.02
C ASP A 5 -9.78 -22.66 -25.97
N ARG A 6 -10.49 -21.99 -25.06
CA ARG A 6 -10.23 -20.57 -24.75
C ARG A 6 -8.89 -20.52 -24.02
N LYS A 7 -7.81 -20.44 -24.78
CA LYS A 7 -6.52 -19.99 -24.25
C LYS A 7 -6.78 -18.64 -23.58
N GLY A 8 -6.86 -18.63 -22.25
CA GLY A 8 -7.03 -17.42 -21.49
C GLY A 8 -5.89 -16.47 -21.82
N VAL A 9 -6.21 -15.30 -22.40
CA VAL A 9 -5.25 -14.21 -22.52
C VAL A 9 -4.80 -13.92 -21.08
N ALA A 10 -3.51 -14.11 -20.79
CA ALA A 10 -2.96 -13.79 -19.48
C ALA A 10 -3.33 -12.33 -19.17
N ALA A 11 -3.91 -12.11 -18.00
CA ALA A 11 -4.30 -10.76 -17.60
C ALA A 11 -3.06 -9.85 -17.68
N LYS A 12 -3.21 -8.69 -18.33
CA LYS A 12 -2.13 -7.69 -18.44
C LYS A 12 -1.63 -7.33 -17.05
N HIS A 13 -0.32 -7.31 -16.86
CA HIS A 13 0.28 -6.88 -15.59
C HIS A 13 -0.15 -5.45 -15.27
N ARG A 14 -0.68 -5.21 -14.08
CA ARG A 14 -1.15 -3.89 -13.66
C ARG A 14 -0.73 -3.61 -12.23
N GLY A 15 0.24 -2.69 -12.13
CA GLY A 15 0.73 -2.16 -10.87
C GLY A 15 0.13 -0.78 -10.55
N ARG A 16 0.47 -0.25 -9.37
CA ARG A 16 0.08 1.11 -8.99
C ARG A 16 1.03 1.73 -7.99
N PHE A 17 1.12 3.07 -8.01
CA PHE A 17 1.64 3.89 -6.94
C PHE A 17 0.49 4.65 -6.27
N ALA A 18 0.37 4.54 -4.95
CA ALA A 18 -0.80 5.01 -4.21
C ALA A 18 -0.40 5.90 -3.02
N PRO A 19 0.10 7.12 -3.28
CA PRO A 19 0.55 8.02 -2.22
C PRO A 19 -0.62 8.72 -1.51
N SER A 20 -0.51 8.85 -0.16
CA SER A 20 -1.38 9.73 0.61
C SER A 20 -0.88 11.18 0.51
N PRO A 21 -1.74 12.17 0.20
CA PRO A 21 -1.33 13.56 -0.02
C PRO A 21 -1.18 14.32 1.31
N THR A 22 -0.31 13.83 2.18
CA THR A 22 -0.02 14.41 3.50
C THR A 22 1.19 15.36 3.48
N GLY A 23 1.66 15.77 2.29
CA GLY A 23 2.79 16.65 2.01
C GLY A 23 3.54 16.21 0.74
N PRO A 24 4.69 16.83 0.39
CA PRO A 24 5.47 16.50 -0.79
C PRO A 24 6.04 15.07 -0.72
N LEU A 25 6.47 14.54 -1.87
CA LEU A 25 7.22 13.29 -1.91
C LEU A 25 8.60 13.47 -1.27
N HIS A 26 9.06 12.44 -0.58
CA HIS A 26 10.39 12.31 -0.02
C HIS A 26 11.11 11.11 -0.66
N PHE A 27 12.42 10.94 -0.37
CA PHE A 27 13.21 9.88 -0.99
C PHE A 27 12.60 8.48 -0.83
N GLY A 28 12.10 8.12 0.35
CA GLY A 28 11.42 6.83 0.57
C GLY A 28 10.16 6.66 -0.30
N SER A 29 9.43 7.74 -0.60
CA SER A 29 8.30 7.71 -1.54
C SER A 29 8.78 7.50 -2.98
N LEU A 30 9.91 8.12 -3.36
CA LEU A 30 10.53 7.94 -4.67
C LEU A 30 10.97 6.49 -4.88
N VAL A 31 11.61 5.86 -3.89
CA VAL A 31 11.99 4.45 -3.92
C VAL A 31 10.77 3.55 -4.19
N ALA A 32 9.66 3.78 -3.49
CA ALA A 32 8.43 3.01 -3.73
C ALA A 32 7.82 3.27 -5.12
N ALA A 33 7.87 4.52 -5.61
CA ALA A 33 7.42 4.86 -6.97
C ALA A 33 8.29 4.17 -8.02
N VAL A 34 9.64 4.27 -7.91
CA VAL A 34 10.61 3.63 -8.81
C VAL A 34 10.39 2.12 -8.87
N GLY A 35 10.33 1.43 -7.72
CA GLY A 35 10.18 -0.01 -7.70
C GLY A 35 8.84 -0.48 -8.28
N SER A 36 7.72 0.20 -7.96
CA SER A 36 6.41 -0.14 -8.52
C SER A 36 6.30 0.15 -10.02
N TYR A 37 6.91 1.24 -10.49
CA TYR A 37 6.96 1.61 -11.90
C TYR A 37 7.77 0.61 -12.73
N LEU A 38 8.97 0.30 -12.27
CA LEU A 38 9.86 -0.63 -12.96
C LEU A 38 9.27 -2.05 -13.01
N ASP A 39 8.64 -2.51 -11.91
CA ASP A 39 7.95 -3.81 -11.91
C ASP A 39 6.83 -3.85 -12.96
N ALA A 40 6.03 -2.81 -13.07
CA ALA A 40 4.98 -2.75 -14.08
C ALA A 40 5.54 -2.68 -15.51
N ARG A 41 6.51 -1.80 -15.77
CA ARG A 41 7.05 -1.55 -17.11
C ARG A 41 7.90 -2.71 -17.64
N ALA A 42 8.71 -3.34 -16.78
CA ALA A 42 9.49 -4.52 -17.15
C ALA A 42 8.63 -5.72 -17.57
N HIS A 43 7.38 -5.80 -17.09
CA HIS A 43 6.41 -6.79 -17.53
C HIS A 43 5.55 -6.34 -18.73
N GLY A 44 5.87 -5.20 -19.36
CA GLY A 44 5.04 -4.62 -20.44
C GLY A 44 3.64 -4.24 -19.97
N GLY A 45 3.49 -3.99 -18.68
CA GLY A 45 2.23 -3.74 -18.00
C GLY A 45 1.84 -2.27 -17.90
N GLU A 46 0.74 -2.04 -17.20
CA GLU A 46 0.23 -0.71 -16.86
C GLU A 46 0.65 -0.33 -15.45
N TRP A 47 0.96 0.95 -15.27
CA TRP A 47 1.26 1.54 -13.97
C TRP A 47 0.31 2.68 -13.68
N LEU A 48 -0.51 2.53 -12.65
CA LEU A 48 -1.56 3.48 -12.29
C LEU A 48 -1.10 4.39 -11.14
N VAL A 49 -1.68 5.58 -11.08
CA VAL A 49 -1.51 6.48 -9.94
C VAL A 49 -2.85 6.68 -9.24
N ARG A 50 -2.84 6.56 -7.91
CA ARG A 50 -4.00 6.78 -7.06
C ARG A 50 -3.65 7.69 -5.89
N ILE A 51 -4.41 8.76 -5.69
CA ILE A 51 -4.28 9.64 -4.53
C ILE A 51 -5.15 9.09 -3.39
N GLU A 52 -4.51 8.69 -2.29
CA GLU A 52 -5.16 8.11 -1.13
C GLU A 52 -5.46 9.19 -0.08
N ASP A 53 -6.49 9.99 -0.35
CA ASP A 53 -6.94 11.14 0.44
C ASP A 53 -8.22 10.88 1.24
N VAL A 54 -8.56 9.61 1.47
CA VAL A 54 -9.76 9.23 2.23
C VAL A 54 -9.72 9.70 3.68
N ASP A 55 -8.52 9.88 4.27
CA ASP A 55 -8.33 10.47 5.59
C ASP A 55 -8.18 11.99 5.48
N GLY A 56 -9.31 12.68 5.29
CA GLY A 56 -9.36 14.12 5.09
C GLY A 56 -8.54 14.97 6.08
N PRO A 57 -8.60 14.74 7.41
CA PRO A 57 -7.83 15.51 8.39
C PRO A 57 -6.31 15.47 8.19
N ARG A 58 -5.76 14.44 7.56
CA ARG A 58 -4.32 14.34 7.26
C ARG A 58 -3.95 14.87 5.88
N THR A 59 -4.93 15.16 5.05
CA THR A 59 -4.71 15.68 3.69
C THR A 59 -4.26 17.13 3.75
N VAL A 60 -3.17 17.45 3.04
CA VAL A 60 -2.64 18.81 2.92
C VAL A 60 -3.11 19.41 1.60
N PRO A 61 -3.74 20.60 1.60
CA PRO A 61 -4.15 21.27 0.38
C PRO A 61 -2.99 21.44 -0.61
N GLY A 62 -3.22 21.09 -1.88
CA GLY A 62 -2.23 21.19 -2.96
C GLY A 62 -1.17 20.07 -2.97
N ALA A 63 -1.15 19.18 -1.97
CA ALA A 63 -0.15 18.10 -1.92
C ALA A 63 -0.37 17.06 -3.03
N ALA A 64 -1.62 16.77 -3.40
CA ALA A 64 -1.90 15.86 -4.51
C ALA A 64 -1.31 16.36 -5.83
N ASP A 65 -1.54 17.64 -6.17
CA ASP A 65 -0.98 18.26 -7.38
C ASP A 65 0.55 18.34 -7.33
N ALA A 66 1.12 18.61 -6.14
CA ALA A 66 2.57 18.62 -5.96
C ALA A 66 3.18 17.22 -6.20
N ILE A 67 2.52 16.16 -5.71
CA ILE A 67 2.92 14.77 -5.97
C ILE A 67 2.93 14.47 -7.47
N LEU A 68 1.84 14.80 -8.17
CA LEU A 68 1.73 14.53 -9.61
C LEU A 68 2.77 15.31 -10.41
N ARG A 69 2.99 16.60 -10.11
CA ARG A 69 4.07 17.38 -10.75
C ARG A 69 5.45 16.81 -10.48
N THR A 70 5.69 16.29 -9.29
CA THR A 70 6.95 15.66 -8.95
C THR A 70 7.16 14.37 -9.74
N LEU A 71 6.13 13.52 -9.86
CA LEU A 71 6.21 12.32 -10.69
C LEU A 71 6.46 12.66 -12.17
N ASP A 72 5.71 13.61 -12.73
CA ASP A 72 5.89 14.09 -14.11
C ASP A 72 7.31 14.63 -14.33
N GLY A 73 7.80 15.45 -13.43
CA GLY A 73 9.15 16.01 -13.51
C GLY A 73 10.28 14.98 -13.42
N PHE A 74 10.06 13.83 -12.79
CA PHE A 74 10.96 12.66 -12.85
C PHE A 74 10.69 11.75 -14.06
N GLY A 75 9.79 12.13 -14.97
CA GLY A 75 9.49 11.39 -16.19
C GLY A 75 8.74 10.07 -15.94
N PHE A 76 8.01 9.96 -14.83
CA PHE A 76 7.08 8.85 -14.68
C PHE A 76 5.89 9.02 -15.61
N GLU A 77 5.59 7.99 -16.37
CA GLU A 77 4.40 7.92 -17.22
C GLU A 77 3.40 6.96 -16.58
N TRP A 78 2.20 7.43 -16.28
CA TRP A 78 1.14 6.58 -15.77
C TRP A 78 0.03 6.36 -16.79
N ASP A 79 -0.66 5.23 -16.67
CA ASP A 79 -1.74 4.84 -17.57
C ASP A 79 -3.09 5.28 -17.01
N GLY A 80 -3.95 5.79 -17.89
CA GLY A 80 -5.32 6.18 -17.55
C GLY A 80 -5.41 7.42 -16.65
N GLU A 81 -6.57 7.57 -16.03
CA GLU A 81 -6.84 8.70 -15.15
C GLU A 81 -6.35 8.44 -13.72
N VAL A 82 -5.89 9.51 -13.06
CA VAL A 82 -5.53 9.46 -11.64
C VAL A 82 -6.79 9.27 -10.80
N LEU A 83 -6.87 8.16 -10.09
CA LEU A 83 -7.97 7.92 -9.17
C LEU A 83 -7.75 8.71 -7.88
N VAL A 84 -8.83 9.37 -7.37
CA VAL A 84 -8.82 10.14 -6.12
C VAL A 84 -9.84 9.52 -5.17
N GLN A 85 -9.42 9.01 -4.04
CA GLN A 85 -10.26 8.21 -3.12
C GLN A 85 -11.42 8.99 -2.51
N SER A 86 -11.23 10.26 -2.18
CA SER A 86 -12.30 11.11 -1.63
C SER A 86 -13.51 11.28 -2.56
N ARG A 87 -13.35 11.00 -3.85
CA ARG A 87 -14.43 11.04 -4.87
C ARG A 87 -15.19 9.72 -5.00
N ARG A 88 -14.89 8.71 -4.14
CA ARG A 88 -15.39 7.33 -4.28
C ARG A 88 -16.09 6.80 -3.04
N LEU A 89 -16.57 7.70 -2.19
CA LEU A 89 -17.19 7.33 -0.91
C LEU A 89 -18.45 6.46 -1.09
N ASP A 90 -19.18 6.63 -2.18
CA ASP A 90 -20.33 5.82 -2.59
C ASP A 90 -19.94 4.37 -2.89
N VAL A 91 -18.79 4.15 -3.54
CA VAL A 91 -18.28 2.81 -3.85
C VAL A 91 -17.86 2.08 -2.55
N TYR A 92 -17.22 2.79 -1.61
CA TYR A 92 -16.86 2.22 -0.32
C TYR A 92 -18.10 1.92 0.53
N HIS A 93 -19.11 2.79 0.44
CA HIS A 93 -20.40 2.55 1.09
C HIS A 93 -21.05 1.28 0.56
N ALA A 94 -21.13 1.12 -0.75
CA ALA A 94 -21.69 -0.08 -1.38
C ALA A 94 -20.95 -1.36 -0.97
N ALA A 95 -19.61 -1.32 -0.91
CA ALA A 95 -18.79 -2.44 -0.45
C ALA A 95 -19.06 -2.78 1.03
N LEU A 96 -19.18 -1.76 1.90
CA LEU A 96 -19.51 -1.95 3.31
C LEU A 96 -20.91 -2.56 3.49
N VAL A 97 -21.93 -2.07 2.75
CA VAL A 97 -23.29 -2.62 2.78
C VAL A 97 -23.30 -4.09 2.35
N ARG A 98 -22.57 -4.45 1.31
CA ARG A 98 -22.42 -5.84 0.90
C ARG A 98 -21.84 -6.71 2.02
N LEU A 99 -20.76 -6.26 2.65
CA LEU A 99 -20.15 -6.97 3.79
C LEU A 99 -21.10 -7.08 5.00
N GLN A 100 -22.01 -6.10 5.20
CA GLN A 100 -23.05 -6.16 6.22
C GLN A 100 -24.09 -7.24 5.89
N LEU A 101 -24.58 -7.27 4.66
CA LEU A 101 -25.58 -8.27 4.20
C LEU A 101 -25.02 -9.70 4.27
N ASP A 102 -23.74 -9.86 3.96
CA ASP A 102 -23.04 -11.15 4.01
C ASP A 102 -22.61 -11.55 5.45
N GLY A 103 -22.88 -10.70 6.47
CA GLY A 103 -22.58 -10.96 7.87
C GLY A 103 -21.09 -10.89 8.25
N HIS A 104 -20.24 -10.37 7.36
CA HIS A 104 -18.81 -10.22 7.59
C HIS A 104 -18.45 -9.09 8.53
N VAL A 105 -19.30 -8.07 8.65
CA VAL A 105 -19.07 -6.91 9.52
C VAL A 105 -20.16 -6.78 10.57
N TYR A 106 -19.84 -6.09 11.65
CA TYR A 106 -20.76 -5.79 12.74
C TYR A 106 -20.55 -4.39 13.29
N PRO A 107 -21.61 -3.78 13.88
CA PRO A 107 -21.51 -2.48 14.50
C PRO A 107 -20.74 -2.55 15.83
N CYS A 108 -19.91 -1.54 16.10
CA CYS A 108 -19.15 -1.42 17.34
C CYS A 108 -19.41 -0.08 18.02
N ALA A 109 -19.76 -0.12 19.32
CA ALA A 109 -20.01 1.05 20.15
C ALA A 109 -18.79 1.49 20.96
N CYS A 110 -17.70 0.73 20.99
CA CYS A 110 -16.54 1.00 21.84
C CYS A 110 -15.78 2.25 21.43
N SER A 111 -15.41 3.06 22.41
CA SER A 111 -14.43 4.13 22.26
C SER A 111 -13.00 3.57 22.37
N ARG A 112 -12.00 4.36 21.93
CA ARG A 112 -10.59 4.00 22.09
C ARG A 112 -10.18 3.85 23.55
N SER A 113 -10.73 4.71 24.44
CA SER A 113 -10.47 4.64 25.89
C SER A 113 -11.04 3.38 26.54
N GLU A 114 -12.23 2.93 26.13
CA GLU A 114 -12.80 1.67 26.62
C GLU A 114 -11.98 0.46 26.20
N ILE A 115 -11.48 0.46 24.95
CA ILE A 115 -10.59 -0.62 24.47
C ILE A 115 -9.28 -0.59 25.24
N ALA A 116 -8.67 0.60 25.46
CA ALA A 116 -7.42 0.74 26.20
C ALA A 116 -7.53 0.34 27.68
N ALA A 117 -8.71 0.55 28.31
CA ALA A 117 -8.95 0.10 29.67
C ALA A 117 -9.12 -1.43 29.80
N ALA A 118 -9.43 -2.10 28.69
CA ALA A 118 -9.76 -3.53 28.69
C ALA A 118 -8.61 -4.43 28.19
N THR A 119 -7.65 -3.89 27.47
CA THR A 119 -6.51 -4.66 26.95
C THR A 119 -5.25 -3.81 26.89
N ASN A 120 -4.12 -4.44 27.22
CA ASN A 120 -2.78 -3.91 26.96
C ASN A 120 -2.07 -4.69 25.83
N HIS A 121 -2.77 -5.66 25.21
CA HIS A 121 -2.22 -6.40 24.09
C HIS A 121 -2.15 -5.51 22.86
N LEU A 122 -0.96 -5.41 22.28
CA LEU A 122 -0.72 -4.68 21.05
C LEU A 122 -0.93 -5.60 19.84
N SER A 123 -1.52 -5.06 18.82
CA SER A 123 -1.53 -5.65 17.49
C SER A 123 -0.15 -5.44 16.81
N VAL A 124 0.13 -6.20 15.78
CA VAL A 124 1.41 -6.13 15.03
C VAL A 124 1.73 -4.74 14.46
N ASP A 125 0.71 -3.89 14.26
CA ASP A 125 0.87 -2.51 13.79
C ASP A 125 0.96 -1.49 14.93
N GLY A 126 1.11 -1.95 16.18
CA GLY A 126 1.26 -1.11 17.36
C GLY A 126 -0.04 -0.53 17.91
N GLY A 127 -1.20 -0.80 17.27
CA GLY A 127 -2.51 -0.49 17.81
C GLY A 127 -2.92 -1.44 18.93
N LEU A 128 -4.02 -1.13 19.63
CA LEU A 128 -4.59 -2.04 20.63
C LEU A 128 -5.39 -3.15 19.95
N LEU A 129 -5.13 -4.41 20.35
CA LEU A 129 -5.91 -5.55 19.91
C LEU A 129 -7.36 -5.41 20.43
N TYR A 130 -8.34 -5.45 19.54
CA TYR A 130 -9.73 -5.30 19.93
C TYR A 130 -10.25 -6.58 20.63
N PRO A 131 -10.80 -6.48 21.86
CA PRO A 131 -11.22 -7.65 22.64
C PRO A 131 -12.54 -8.30 22.19
N GLY A 132 -13.19 -7.79 21.15
CA GLY A 132 -14.40 -8.40 20.60
C GLY A 132 -15.73 -8.05 21.32
N PHE A 133 -15.78 -7.04 22.18
CA PHE A 133 -16.96 -6.70 23.01
C PHE A 133 -18.30 -6.60 22.25
N CYS A 134 -18.28 -6.08 21.03
CA CYS A 134 -19.50 -5.93 20.22
C CYS A 134 -19.67 -7.04 19.20
N ARG A 135 -18.81 -8.07 19.20
CA ARG A 135 -18.82 -9.12 18.19
C ARG A 135 -20.10 -9.97 18.21
N ALA A 136 -20.70 -10.15 19.39
CA ALA A 136 -21.96 -10.84 19.58
C ALA A 136 -23.19 -9.94 19.44
N GLY A 137 -23.01 -8.64 19.33
CA GLY A 137 -24.05 -7.61 19.26
C GLY A 137 -23.68 -6.37 20.04
N LEU A 138 -24.42 -5.28 19.84
CA LEU A 138 -24.23 -4.06 20.60
C LEU A 138 -24.76 -4.25 22.04
N PRO A 139 -24.06 -3.69 23.05
CA PRO A 139 -24.63 -3.59 24.39
C PRO A 139 -25.95 -2.81 24.37
N GLU A 140 -26.85 -3.17 25.27
CA GLU A 140 -28.16 -2.52 25.41
C GLU A 140 -28.03 -0.99 25.59
N GLY A 141 -28.84 -0.24 24.87
CA GLY A 141 -28.86 1.23 24.93
C GLY A 141 -27.68 1.92 24.24
N ARG A 142 -26.76 1.16 23.55
CA ARG A 142 -25.63 1.77 22.86
C ARG A 142 -25.84 1.81 21.35
N ALA A 143 -25.56 2.97 20.75
CA ALA A 143 -25.57 3.14 19.30
C ALA A 143 -24.22 2.75 18.67
N ALA A 144 -24.26 2.29 17.42
CA ALA A 144 -23.06 2.03 16.61
C ALA A 144 -22.25 3.32 16.42
N ARG A 145 -20.94 3.22 16.59
CA ARG A 145 -19.98 4.29 16.29
C ARG A 145 -19.06 3.96 15.14
N ALA A 146 -18.74 2.68 14.98
CA ALA A 146 -17.84 2.19 13.95
C ALA A 146 -18.35 0.84 13.42
N TRP A 147 -17.82 0.40 12.29
CA TRP A 147 -18.06 -0.93 11.73
C TRP A 147 -16.75 -1.71 11.66
N ARG A 148 -16.76 -2.95 12.17
CA ARG A 148 -15.59 -3.81 12.19
C ARG A 148 -15.78 -5.05 11.34
N LEU A 149 -14.73 -5.45 10.63
CA LEU A 149 -14.66 -6.74 9.95
C LEU A 149 -14.36 -7.84 10.98
N ARG A 150 -15.10 -8.94 10.91
CA ARG A 150 -14.83 -10.16 11.67
C ARG A 150 -13.62 -10.85 11.09
N VAL A 151 -12.65 -11.19 11.93
CA VAL A 151 -11.50 -11.99 11.48
C VAL A 151 -11.64 -13.43 11.99
N PRO A 152 -11.20 -14.43 11.20
CA PRO A 152 -11.20 -15.82 11.64
C PRO A 152 -9.94 -16.16 12.43
N ASP A 153 -10.05 -17.10 13.40
CA ASP A 153 -8.89 -17.73 14.04
C ASP A 153 -8.28 -18.76 13.10
N ARG A 154 -7.54 -18.28 12.13
CA ARG A 154 -6.74 -19.10 11.23
C ARG A 154 -5.50 -18.37 10.78
N GLU A 155 -4.51 -19.14 10.36
CA GLU A 155 -3.30 -18.60 9.76
C GLU A 155 -3.54 -18.22 8.29
N PHE A 156 -3.08 -17.03 7.93
CA PHE A 156 -2.97 -16.56 6.56
C PHE A 156 -1.52 -16.72 6.13
N VAL A 157 -1.32 -17.48 5.06
CA VAL A 157 0.00 -17.68 4.46
C VAL A 157 0.00 -17.07 3.07
N PHE A 158 0.99 -16.24 2.78
CA PHE A 158 1.20 -15.70 1.43
C PHE A 158 2.69 -15.60 1.12
N LEU A 159 3.03 -15.67 -0.16
CA LEU A 159 4.39 -15.50 -0.64
C LEU A 159 4.57 -14.06 -1.12
N ASP A 160 5.45 -13.33 -0.43
CA ASP A 160 5.90 -12.02 -0.89
C ASP A 160 7.10 -12.17 -1.82
N ARG A 161 7.10 -11.44 -2.93
CA ARG A 161 8.13 -11.58 -3.98
C ARG A 161 9.52 -11.06 -3.55
N VAL A 162 9.60 -10.30 -2.43
CA VAL A 162 10.85 -9.77 -1.85
C VAL A 162 11.11 -10.38 -0.49
N GLN A 163 10.12 -10.35 0.41
CA GLN A 163 10.29 -10.75 1.81
C GLN A 163 10.10 -12.26 2.04
N GLY A 164 9.72 -13.02 1.01
CA GLY A 164 9.51 -14.46 1.11
C GLY A 164 8.17 -14.85 1.74
N GLU A 165 8.09 -16.04 2.32
CA GLU A 165 6.88 -16.54 2.94
C GLU A 165 6.55 -15.76 4.22
N HIS A 166 5.31 -15.30 4.32
CA HIS A 166 4.79 -14.59 5.49
C HIS A 166 3.55 -15.30 6.03
N ARG A 167 3.49 -15.42 7.38
CA ARG A 167 2.41 -16.10 8.11
C ARG A 167 1.85 -15.16 9.16
N GLN A 168 0.54 -15.08 9.26
CA GLN A 168 -0.12 -14.23 10.25
C GLN A 168 -1.47 -14.82 10.67
N ASN A 169 -1.73 -14.89 11.99
CA ASN A 169 -3.05 -15.18 12.52
C ASN A 169 -3.76 -13.86 12.85
N LEU A 170 -4.79 -13.53 12.05
CA LEU A 170 -5.47 -12.23 12.19
C LEU A 170 -6.19 -12.06 13.53
N GLU A 171 -6.79 -13.10 14.11
CA GLU A 171 -7.50 -12.96 15.37
C GLU A 171 -6.55 -12.66 16.54
N ARG A 172 -5.40 -13.33 16.56
CA ARG A 172 -4.43 -13.25 17.67
C ARG A 172 -3.51 -12.04 17.56
N GLU A 173 -3.21 -11.59 16.34
CA GLU A 173 -2.19 -10.59 16.06
C GLU A 173 -2.76 -9.21 15.69
N VAL A 174 -4.02 -9.16 15.23
CA VAL A 174 -4.68 -7.94 14.74
C VAL A 174 -6.02 -7.68 15.41
N GLY A 175 -6.84 -8.72 15.60
CA GLY A 175 -8.24 -8.61 16.01
C GLY A 175 -9.16 -8.06 14.93
N ASP A 176 -10.45 -7.96 15.27
CA ASP A 176 -11.45 -7.39 14.36
C ASP A 176 -11.16 -5.90 14.11
N PHE A 177 -10.87 -5.55 12.86
CA PHE A 177 -10.41 -4.21 12.50
C PHE A 177 -11.51 -3.34 11.89
N VAL A 178 -11.36 -2.02 12.04
CA VAL A 178 -12.34 -1.04 11.61
C VAL A 178 -12.31 -0.86 10.09
N LEU A 179 -13.51 -0.85 9.45
CA LEU A 179 -13.72 -0.48 8.06
C LEU A 179 -14.39 0.89 7.90
N LEU A 180 -15.29 1.27 8.84
CA LEU A 180 -15.87 2.60 8.94
C LEU A 180 -15.64 3.14 10.35
N ARG A 181 -14.99 4.28 10.43
CA ARG A 181 -14.61 4.94 11.68
C ARG A 181 -15.79 5.69 12.31
N ALA A 182 -15.65 6.04 13.60
CA ALA A 182 -16.67 6.77 14.34
C ALA A 182 -16.89 8.22 13.85
N ASP A 183 -15.94 8.77 13.12
CA ASP A 183 -16.02 10.08 12.46
C ASP A 183 -16.62 10.01 11.04
N GLY A 184 -17.12 8.84 10.63
CA GLY A 184 -17.74 8.62 9.33
C GLY A 184 -16.75 8.36 8.19
N GLN A 185 -15.43 8.31 8.46
CA GLN A 185 -14.43 8.08 7.42
C GLN A 185 -14.20 6.57 7.21
N TYR A 186 -14.06 6.16 5.95
CA TYR A 186 -13.67 4.80 5.60
C TYR A 186 -12.20 4.57 5.96
N ALA A 187 -11.91 3.39 6.47
CA ALA A 187 -10.54 3.01 6.81
C ALA A 187 -9.74 2.66 5.55
N TYR A 188 -8.42 2.89 5.61
CA TYR A 188 -7.46 2.55 4.56
C TYR A 188 -7.65 1.14 4.00
N GLN A 189 -7.85 0.15 4.87
CA GLN A 189 -7.97 -1.26 4.45
C GLN A 189 -9.16 -1.48 3.50
N LEU A 190 -10.30 -0.83 3.73
CA LEU A 190 -11.46 -0.93 2.83
C LEU A 190 -11.19 -0.23 1.51
N ALA A 191 -10.73 1.03 1.57
CA ALA A 191 -10.54 1.85 0.39
C ALA A 191 -9.52 1.22 -0.59
N VAL A 192 -8.35 0.78 -0.08
CA VAL A 192 -7.29 0.21 -0.93
C VAL A 192 -7.73 -1.10 -1.60
N VAL A 193 -8.44 -1.99 -0.89
CA VAL A 193 -8.90 -3.27 -1.45
C VAL A 193 -9.96 -3.06 -2.52
N VAL A 194 -10.93 -2.18 -2.26
CA VAL A 194 -11.99 -1.87 -3.21
C VAL A 194 -11.42 -1.22 -4.48
N ASP A 195 -10.47 -0.31 -4.32
CA ASP A 195 -9.89 0.40 -5.46
C ASP A 195 -8.91 -0.45 -6.26
N ASP A 196 -8.07 -1.26 -5.61
CA ASP A 196 -7.20 -2.21 -6.31
C ASP A 196 -8.03 -3.19 -7.15
N ALA A 197 -9.15 -3.69 -6.62
CA ALA A 197 -10.07 -4.53 -7.36
C ALA A 197 -10.76 -3.79 -8.53
N ALA A 198 -11.27 -2.58 -8.29
CA ALA A 198 -11.96 -1.78 -9.30
C ALA A 198 -11.02 -1.37 -10.45
N GLN A 199 -9.76 -1.08 -10.15
CA GLN A 199 -8.73 -0.76 -11.15
C GLN A 199 -8.11 -2.01 -11.80
N GLY A 200 -8.47 -3.22 -11.35
CA GLY A 200 -7.91 -4.48 -11.84
C GLY A 200 -6.42 -4.63 -11.54
N VAL A 201 -5.94 -4.06 -10.45
CA VAL A 201 -4.55 -4.20 -9.97
C VAL A 201 -4.31 -5.66 -9.60
N ASN A 202 -3.29 -6.27 -10.21
CA ASN A 202 -2.90 -7.66 -9.96
C ASN A 202 -1.47 -7.80 -9.42
N SER A 203 -0.71 -6.70 -9.32
CA SER A 203 0.61 -6.64 -8.70
C SER A 203 0.71 -5.42 -7.77
N VAL A 204 0.94 -5.67 -6.49
CA VAL A 204 1.08 -4.65 -5.45
C VAL A 204 2.52 -4.59 -5.00
N VAL A 205 3.25 -3.56 -5.47
CA VAL A 205 4.60 -3.23 -5.02
C VAL A 205 4.50 -2.00 -4.11
N ARG A 206 5.03 -2.10 -2.87
CA ARG A 206 4.93 -1.02 -1.86
C ARG A 206 5.98 -1.18 -0.76
N GLY A 207 6.08 -0.23 0.16
CA GLY A 207 7.01 -0.33 1.30
C GLY A 207 6.65 -1.45 2.27
N VAL A 208 7.67 -2.07 2.88
CA VAL A 208 7.53 -3.20 3.82
C VAL A 208 6.83 -2.83 5.13
N ASP A 209 6.71 -1.54 5.43
CA ASP A 209 5.89 -1.03 6.53
C ASP A 209 4.39 -1.38 6.40
N LEU A 210 3.95 -1.77 5.20
CA LEU A 210 2.60 -2.26 4.93
C LEU A 210 2.50 -3.79 4.85
N LEU A 211 3.59 -4.53 5.09
CA LEU A 211 3.59 -5.99 5.05
C LEU A 211 2.55 -6.58 6.00
N ASP A 212 2.52 -6.09 7.24
CA ASP A 212 1.59 -6.55 8.27
C ASP A 212 0.12 -6.16 8.01
N SER A 213 -0.16 -5.34 6.99
CA SER A 213 -1.51 -5.06 6.48
C SER A 213 -2.00 -6.09 5.47
N THR A 214 -1.11 -6.89 4.89
CA THR A 214 -1.40 -7.74 3.74
C THR A 214 -2.41 -8.85 4.06
N ALA A 215 -2.27 -9.54 5.17
CA ALA A 215 -3.22 -10.59 5.57
C ALA A 215 -4.64 -10.02 5.80
N ARG A 216 -4.76 -8.80 6.38
CA ARG A 216 -6.04 -8.08 6.51
C ARG A 216 -6.68 -7.82 5.16
N GLN A 217 -5.88 -7.38 4.19
CA GLN A 217 -6.35 -7.10 2.82
C GLN A 217 -6.75 -8.37 2.09
N ILE A 218 -5.96 -9.45 2.22
CA ILE A 218 -6.30 -10.77 1.66
C ILE A 218 -7.63 -11.28 2.25
N TRP A 219 -7.83 -11.16 3.56
CA TRP A 219 -9.10 -11.54 4.17
C TRP A 219 -10.27 -10.70 3.65
N LEU A 220 -10.10 -9.39 3.55
CA LEU A 220 -11.13 -8.49 3.03
C LEU A 220 -11.44 -8.78 1.55
N GLN A 221 -10.43 -9.09 0.73
CA GLN A 221 -10.61 -9.52 -0.67
C GLN A 221 -11.46 -10.79 -0.75
N GLN A 222 -11.19 -11.78 0.12
CA GLN A 222 -12.00 -13.00 0.20
C GLN A 222 -13.45 -12.72 0.61
N CYS A 223 -13.68 -11.85 1.60
CA CYS A 223 -15.03 -11.44 2.00
C CYS A 223 -15.78 -10.70 0.88
N LEU A 224 -15.09 -9.92 0.07
CA LEU A 224 -15.67 -9.19 -1.07
C LEU A 224 -15.78 -10.06 -2.33
N GLY A 225 -15.15 -11.24 -2.36
CA GLY A 225 -15.12 -12.11 -3.53
C GLY A 225 -14.34 -11.51 -4.70
N VAL A 226 -13.29 -10.71 -4.42
CA VAL A 226 -12.43 -10.10 -5.42
C VAL A 226 -11.07 -10.82 -5.49
N PRO A 227 -10.34 -10.76 -6.63
CA PRO A 227 -9.05 -11.40 -6.77
C PRO A 227 -8.01 -10.87 -5.77
N THR A 228 -7.13 -11.74 -5.31
CA THR A 228 -5.94 -11.36 -4.52
C THR A 228 -4.78 -11.08 -5.48
N PRO A 229 -4.17 -9.88 -5.45
CA PRO A 229 -2.99 -9.57 -6.25
C PRO A 229 -1.75 -10.30 -5.72
N THR A 230 -0.68 -10.33 -6.51
CA THR A 230 0.66 -10.66 -6.00
C THR A 230 1.22 -9.47 -5.20
N TYR A 231 2.06 -9.76 -4.21
CA TYR A 231 2.66 -8.73 -3.34
C TYR A 231 4.18 -8.72 -3.42
N ALA A 232 4.77 -7.54 -3.35
CA ALA A 232 6.20 -7.32 -3.20
C ALA A 232 6.43 -6.13 -2.25
N HIS A 233 7.07 -6.38 -1.11
CA HIS A 233 7.33 -5.35 -0.12
C HIS A 233 8.79 -4.93 -0.13
N LEU A 234 9.02 -3.72 -0.63
CA LEU A 234 10.33 -3.09 -0.77
C LEU A 234 10.86 -2.62 0.60
N PRO A 235 12.17 -2.63 0.85
CA PRO A 235 12.72 -2.07 2.06
C PRO A 235 12.35 -0.59 2.20
N VAL A 236 12.18 -0.13 3.46
CA VAL A 236 11.97 1.29 3.74
C VAL A 236 13.29 1.98 4.01
N VAL A 237 13.37 3.25 3.63
CA VAL A 237 14.51 4.11 3.91
C VAL A 237 14.43 4.59 5.35
N VAL A 238 15.51 4.42 6.12
CA VAL A 238 15.61 4.90 7.51
C VAL A 238 16.70 5.96 7.63
N ASN A 239 16.62 6.80 8.68
CA ASN A 239 17.67 7.75 9.06
C ASN A 239 18.74 7.06 9.93
N GLU A 240 19.77 7.80 10.35
CA GLU A 240 20.85 7.32 11.24
C GLU A 240 20.34 6.74 12.57
N SER A 241 19.18 7.20 13.03
CA SER A 241 18.54 6.70 14.25
C SER A 241 17.67 5.44 14.02
N GLY A 242 17.64 4.90 12.79
CA GLY A 242 16.80 3.77 12.42
C GLY A 242 15.32 4.10 12.24
N GLU A 243 14.94 5.38 12.28
CA GLU A 243 13.58 5.81 12.09
C GLU A 243 13.26 5.92 10.59
N LYS A 244 12.09 5.40 10.18
CA LYS A 244 11.63 5.50 8.79
C LYS A 244 11.62 6.94 8.32
N LEU A 245 12.24 7.20 7.16
CA LEU A 245 12.07 8.48 6.46
C LEU A 245 10.61 8.65 6.08
N SER A 246 9.96 9.58 6.75
CA SER A 246 8.54 9.89 6.57
C SER A 246 8.32 11.40 6.70
N LYS A 247 7.13 11.85 6.35
CA LYS A 247 6.73 13.24 6.58
C LYS A 247 6.72 13.61 8.07
N GLN A 248 6.50 12.64 8.96
CA GLN A 248 6.54 12.84 10.42
C GLN A 248 7.97 13.07 10.92
N THR A 249 8.97 12.43 10.30
CA THR A 249 10.39 12.62 10.60
C THR A 249 11.00 13.82 9.85
N ARG A 250 10.18 14.71 9.25
CA ARG A 250 10.60 15.88 8.48
C ARG A 250 11.57 15.55 7.34
N ALA A 251 11.38 14.40 6.68
CA ALA A 251 12.17 14.06 5.51
C ALA A 251 12.07 15.19 4.47
N ALA A 252 13.21 15.63 3.94
CA ALA A 252 13.26 16.68 2.93
C ALA A 252 12.46 16.31 1.69
N ALA A 253 11.77 17.30 1.10
CA ALA A 253 11.16 17.14 -0.21
C ALA A 253 12.25 16.84 -1.25
N ILE A 254 11.93 15.97 -2.20
CA ILE A 254 12.86 15.66 -3.30
C ILE A 254 12.87 16.80 -4.32
N ASP A 255 14.04 17.10 -4.85
CA ASP A 255 14.21 18.10 -5.89
C ASP A 255 14.23 17.43 -7.27
N VAL A 256 13.25 17.77 -8.10
CA VAL A 256 13.15 17.28 -9.48
C VAL A 256 14.38 17.65 -10.33
N ALA A 257 15.06 18.78 -10.01
CA ALA A 257 16.28 19.18 -10.70
C ALA A 257 17.42 18.16 -10.54
N ALA A 258 17.37 17.30 -9.51
CA ALA A 258 18.35 16.21 -9.33
C ALA A 258 18.17 15.07 -10.36
N GLY A 259 17.01 15.00 -11.05
CA GLY A 259 16.75 14.14 -12.21
C GLY A 259 17.24 12.70 -12.04
N SER A 260 18.00 12.24 -13.05
CA SER A 260 18.55 10.87 -13.10
C SER A 260 19.49 10.53 -11.94
N THR A 261 20.14 11.51 -11.31
CA THR A 261 21.01 11.28 -10.14
C THR A 261 20.19 10.70 -8.98
N LEU A 262 19.05 11.31 -8.67
CA LEU A 262 18.20 10.85 -7.56
C LEU A 262 17.46 9.54 -7.91
N LEU A 263 17.07 9.36 -9.17
CA LEU A 263 16.54 8.09 -9.67
C LEU A 263 17.57 6.95 -9.57
N ALA A 264 18.84 7.22 -9.92
CA ALA A 264 19.91 6.25 -9.79
C ALA A 264 20.19 5.87 -8.33
N GLN A 265 20.11 6.82 -7.39
CA GLN A 265 20.19 6.53 -5.96
C GLN A 265 19.02 5.67 -5.48
N ALA A 266 17.78 5.97 -5.90
CA ALA A 266 16.62 5.17 -5.56
C ALA A 266 16.71 3.75 -6.14
N LEU A 267 17.24 3.61 -7.33
CA LEU A 267 17.47 2.33 -7.99
C LEU A 267 18.59 1.53 -7.30
N GLY A 268 19.69 2.21 -6.89
CA GLY A 268 20.77 1.63 -6.09
C GLY A 268 20.26 1.07 -4.76
N PHE A 269 19.38 1.81 -4.10
CA PHE A 269 18.70 1.36 -2.88
C PHE A 269 17.88 0.08 -3.08
N LEU A 270 17.39 -0.16 -4.30
CA LEU A 270 16.69 -1.38 -4.71
C LEU A 270 17.61 -2.47 -5.27
N GLY A 271 18.94 -2.36 -5.05
CA GLY A 271 19.90 -3.38 -5.43
C GLY A 271 20.37 -3.35 -6.88
N HIS A 272 20.12 -2.25 -7.61
CA HIS A 272 20.50 -2.11 -9.01
C HIS A 272 21.46 -0.94 -9.20
N THR A 273 22.64 -1.18 -9.75
CA THR A 273 23.65 -0.14 -9.97
C THR A 273 23.54 0.44 -11.38
N ALA A 274 23.13 1.71 -11.47
CA ALA A 274 23.12 2.41 -12.75
C ALA A 274 24.54 2.74 -13.21
N PRO A 275 24.86 2.58 -14.52
CA PRO A 275 26.08 3.09 -15.13
C PRO A 275 26.31 4.57 -14.80
N VAL A 276 27.58 4.97 -14.64
CA VAL A 276 27.94 6.34 -14.22
C VAL A 276 27.39 7.37 -15.21
N GLU A 277 27.41 7.05 -16.50
CA GLU A 277 26.95 7.93 -17.58
C GLU A 277 25.45 8.22 -17.47
N LEU A 278 24.65 7.25 -16.99
CA LEU A 278 23.21 7.39 -16.85
C LEU A 278 22.82 8.20 -15.61
N ARG A 279 23.71 8.42 -14.65
CA ARG A 279 23.41 9.19 -13.45
C ARG A 279 23.15 10.67 -13.74
N THR A 280 23.65 11.18 -14.87
CA THR A 280 23.47 12.56 -15.33
C THR A 280 22.83 12.66 -16.71
N ALA A 281 22.43 11.53 -17.30
CA ALA A 281 21.75 11.47 -18.59
C ALA A 281 20.31 12.05 -18.51
N PRO A 282 19.70 12.35 -19.66
CA PRO A 282 18.28 12.66 -19.72
C PRO A 282 17.43 11.56 -19.08
N VAL A 283 16.40 11.94 -18.35
CA VAL A 283 15.52 11.01 -17.58
C VAL A 283 14.93 9.91 -18.48
N ALA A 284 14.58 10.22 -19.73
CA ALA A 284 14.04 9.24 -20.67
C ALA A 284 15.06 8.12 -21.01
N GLU A 285 16.33 8.48 -21.13
CA GLU A 285 17.42 7.52 -21.38
C GLU A 285 17.65 6.64 -20.14
N PHE A 286 17.63 7.24 -18.94
CA PHE A 286 17.68 6.50 -17.69
C PHE A 286 16.56 5.46 -17.59
N TRP A 287 15.31 5.84 -17.86
CA TRP A 287 14.17 4.92 -17.77
C TRP A 287 14.25 3.79 -18.77
N SER A 288 14.69 4.07 -20.02
CA SER A 288 14.85 3.03 -21.04
C SER A 288 15.81 1.93 -20.60
N TRP A 289 16.92 2.33 -19.98
CA TRP A 289 17.88 1.39 -19.42
C TRP A 289 17.35 0.70 -18.17
N ALA A 290 16.78 1.44 -17.23
CA ALA A 290 16.33 0.93 -15.94
C ALA A 290 15.23 -0.13 -16.08
N ILE A 291 14.29 0.07 -17.01
CA ILE A 291 13.23 -0.90 -17.32
C ILE A 291 13.82 -2.21 -17.83
N ALA A 292 14.82 -2.15 -18.73
CA ALA A 292 15.47 -3.33 -19.27
C ALA A 292 16.36 -4.07 -18.24
N ALA A 293 16.94 -3.33 -17.29
CA ALA A 293 17.82 -3.87 -16.26
C ALA A 293 17.07 -4.38 -15.02
N TRP A 294 15.78 -4.07 -14.88
CA TRP A 294 15.01 -4.36 -13.67
C TRP A 294 14.84 -5.85 -13.41
N SER A 295 15.10 -6.24 -12.18
CA SER A 295 14.81 -7.58 -11.66
C SER A 295 14.36 -7.50 -10.20
N MET A 296 13.14 -7.91 -9.90
CA MET A 296 12.63 -7.97 -8.53
C MET A 296 13.49 -8.86 -7.63
N ALA A 297 14.17 -9.85 -8.18
CA ALA A 297 15.05 -10.76 -7.42
C ALA A 297 16.33 -10.09 -6.89
N GLN A 298 16.70 -8.93 -7.40
CA GLN A 298 17.84 -8.14 -6.89
C GLN A 298 17.47 -7.25 -5.72
N VAL A 299 16.17 -7.00 -5.51
CA VAL A 299 15.73 -6.16 -4.40
C VAL A 299 16.09 -6.83 -3.07
N PRO A 300 16.80 -6.12 -2.14
CA PRO A 300 17.23 -6.70 -0.89
C PRO A 300 16.04 -7.16 -0.02
N ALA A 301 16.08 -8.41 0.44
CA ALA A 301 15.06 -9.00 1.32
C ALA A 301 15.27 -8.57 2.78
N VAL A 302 15.29 -7.26 3.01
CA VAL A 302 15.44 -6.64 4.34
C VAL A 302 14.30 -5.65 4.59
N ARG A 303 14.00 -5.37 5.86
CA ARG A 303 12.91 -4.44 6.17
C ARG A 303 13.31 -2.98 6.05
N ALA A 304 14.56 -2.64 6.33
CA ALA A 304 15.04 -1.26 6.35
C ALA A 304 16.48 -1.17 5.85
N ILE A 305 16.80 -0.06 5.18
CA ILE A 305 18.15 0.26 4.73
C ILE A 305 18.43 1.73 5.08
N PHE A 306 19.62 2.00 5.61
CA PHE A 306 20.14 3.34 5.80
C PHE A 306 20.93 3.77 4.55
N PRO A 307 20.67 4.93 3.94
CA PRO A 307 21.36 5.37 2.73
C PRO A 307 22.88 5.59 2.88
N GLY A 308 23.39 5.64 4.11
CA GLY A 308 24.83 5.75 4.42
C GLY A 308 25.58 4.42 4.45
N ASP A 309 24.89 3.28 4.34
CA ASP A 309 25.52 1.95 4.36
C ASP A 309 26.15 1.54 2.99
N GLU A 310 26.49 2.50 2.13
CA GLU A 310 27.10 2.25 0.81
C GLU A 310 28.52 1.61 0.89
N GLN A 311 28.98 1.12 2.05
CA GLN A 311 30.26 0.42 2.21
C GLN A 311 30.17 -1.11 2.11
N GLY A 312 29.07 -1.67 1.63
CA GLY A 312 28.86 -3.13 1.62
C GLY A 312 28.23 -3.73 0.37
N MET A 313 28.14 -2.99 -0.76
CA MET A 313 27.66 -3.58 -2.04
C MET A 313 28.63 -3.33 -3.20
#